data_dbc592362b896badf31d2ee23bf9c01f
#
_entry.id   dbc592362b896badf31d2ee23bf9c01f
#
_cell.length_a   1.000
_cell.length_b   1.000
_cell.length_c   1.000
_cell.angle_alpha   90.00
_cell.angle_beta   90.00
_cell.angle_gamma   90.00
#
_symmetry.space_group_name_H-M   'P 1'
#
loop_
_entity.id
_entity.type
_entity.pdbx_description
1 polymer ?
#
loop_
_entity_poly.entity_id
_entity_poly.type
_entity_poly.pdbx_seq_one_letter_code
_entity_poly.pdbx_strand_id
1 'polypeptide(L)'
;NHKLKNGIFWYYFEANERPAPRVMPEDTYPCLYINPYTNNEYLFRVTYYQKRINLEVFHVLTDGNGALIFLKELTYQYLRYKYPELAEKAGNTLNADSSLDIEDSYKKNYIRPAKRSYKTEKAVILKGEKLPFNHFAILHGYIPVSEIKQAAAKYGVTINQYLLGTFTWAIYKEYLKGQPSKRPISTVVPVNLRPYFNSNTTKNFFAVVSAYFKPEKDTYTFEDVLHIIAD
;
A
#
# COMPACT_ATOMS: atom_id res chain seq x y z
N ASN A 1 9.33 17.07 -7.48
CA ASN A 1 8.61 18.33 -7.82
C ASN A 1 7.99 18.23 -9.22
N HIS A 2 6.93 17.39 -9.36
CA HIS A 2 6.23 17.23 -10.63
C HIS A 2 4.73 17.35 -10.43
N LYS A 3 4.03 17.86 -11.41
CA LYS A 3 2.56 17.92 -11.52
C LYS A 3 2.10 17.06 -12.69
N LEU A 4 0.87 16.56 -12.62
CA LEU A 4 0.27 15.76 -13.67
C LEU A 4 -0.47 16.67 -14.66
N LYS A 5 -0.18 16.49 -15.92
CA LYS A 5 -0.81 17.23 -17.02
C LYS A 5 -1.56 16.27 -17.95
N ASN A 6 -2.66 16.76 -18.50
CA ASN A 6 -3.40 16.08 -19.55
C ASN A 6 -2.74 16.31 -20.90
N GLY A 7 -2.30 15.23 -21.56
CA GLY A 7 -2.00 15.24 -22.97
C GLY A 7 -3.26 14.91 -23.80
N ILE A 8 -3.11 14.83 -25.11
CA ILE A 8 -4.23 14.52 -26.01
C ILE A 8 -4.73 13.08 -25.79
N PHE A 9 -3.81 12.12 -25.55
CA PHE A 9 -4.13 10.70 -25.39
C PHE A 9 -3.65 10.09 -24.09
N TRP A 10 -2.81 10.80 -23.30
CA TRP A 10 -2.23 10.30 -22.06
C TRP A 10 -1.90 11.42 -21.08
N TYR A 11 -1.67 11.07 -19.84
CA TYR A 11 -1.14 11.98 -18.83
C TYR A 11 0.38 11.96 -18.85
N TYR A 12 1.01 13.09 -18.54
CA TYR A 12 2.46 13.20 -18.39
C TYR A 12 2.84 14.07 -17.19
N PHE A 13 4.06 13.90 -16.72
CA PHE A 13 4.59 14.70 -15.64
C PHE A 13 5.35 15.91 -16.20
N GLU A 14 5.09 17.07 -15.59
CA GLU A 14 5.78 18.33 -15.85
C GLU A 14 6.37 18.84 -14.55
N ALA A 15 7.52 19.57 -14.61
CA ALA A 15 8.12 20.20 -13.44
C ALA A 15 7.12 21.15 -12.77
N ASN A 16 7.05 21.10 -11.43
CA ASN A 16 6.20 22.00 -10.66
C ASN A 16 7.06 22.99 -9.90
N GLU A 17 7.01 24.26 -10.29
CA GLU A 17 7.77 25.35 -9.69
C GLU A 17 7.00 26.06 -8.57
N ARG A 18 5.76 25.62 -8.29
CA ARG A 18 4.95 26.20 -7.21
C ARG A 18 5.54 25.85 -5.84
N PRO A 19 5.29 26.69 -4.82
CA PRO A 19 5.68 26.37 -3.45
C PRO A 19 5.15 25.01 -2.99
N ALA A 20 5.88 24.35 -2.10
CA ALA A 20 5.42 23.10 -1.48
C ALA A 20 4.02 23.29 -0.85
N PRO A 21 3.20 22.23 -0.81
CA PRO A 21 1.88 22.30 -0.20
C PRO A 21 2.01 22.62 1.30
N ARG A 22 1.04 23.34 1.84
CA ARG A 22 1.03 23.66 3.27
C ARG A 22 0.78 22.38 4.08
N VAL A 23 1.51 22.25 5.18
CA VAL A 23 1.21 21.23 6.19
C VAL A 23 0.03 21.73 7.03
N MET A 24 -1.05 20.94 7.09
CA MET A 24 -2.31 21.30 7.71
C MET A 24 -2.60 20.41 8.92
N PRO A 25 -3.36 20.89 9.92
CA PRO A 25 -3.94 19.98 10.90
C PRO A 25 -4.82 18.93 10.23
N GLU A 26 -4.87 17.74 10.78
CA GLU A 26 -5.86 16.73 10.39
C GLU A 26 -7.23 17.18 10.91
N ASP A 27 -8.15 17.49 10.01
CA ASP A 27 -9.44 18.07 10.33
C ASP A 27 -10.62 17.16 10.05
N THR A 28 -10.40 16.15 9.21
CA THR A 28 -11.45 15.23 8.75
C THR A 28 -10.92 13.80 8.60
N TYR A 29 -11.66 12.97 7.90
CA TYR A 29 -11.28 11.61 7.57
C TYR A 29 -10.14 11.57 6.51
N PRO A 30 -9.31 10.52 6.53
CA PRO A 30 -8.24 10.33 5.56
C PRO A 30 -8.78 9.96 4.17
N CYS A 31 -7.88 9.95 3.18
CA CYS A 31 -8.18 9.60 1.79
C CYS A 31 -9.14 10.58 1.09
N LEU A 32 -9.17 11.84 1.51
CA LEU A 32 -9.85 12.88 0.76
C LEU A 32 -9.20 13.08 -0.60
N TYR A 33 -10.03 13.47 -1.57
CA TYR A 33 -9.52 13.86 -2.88
C TYR A 33 -8.49 14.99 -2.75
N ILE A 34 -7.30 14.75 -3.27
CA ILE A 34 -6.24 15.77 -3.35
C ILE A 34 -6.56 16.67 -4.53
N ASN A 35 -7.18 17.81 -4.25
CA ASN A 35 -7.52 18.77 -5.29
C ASN A 35 -6.24 19.52 -5.74
N PRO A 36 -5.76 19.33 -6.98
CA PRO A 36 -4.53 19.96 -7.43
C PRO A 36 -4.62 21.49 -7.45
N TYR A 37 -5.80 22.08 -7.65
CA TYR A 37 -5.96 23.55 -7.67
C TYR A 37 -5.73 24.21 -6.31
N THR A 38 -6.09 23.54 -5.23
CA THR A 38 -5.91 24.06 -3.86
C THR A 38 -4.62 23.59 -3.20
N ASN A 39 -3.91 22.65 -3.82
CA ASN A 39 -2.70 22.01 -3.30
C ASN A 39 -1.45 22.33 -4.15
N ASN A 40 -1.41 23.51 -4.77
CA ASN A 40 -0.31 23.95 -5.62
C ASN A 40 0.08 22.94 -6.73
N GLU A 41 -0.88 22.17 -7.27
CA GLU A 41 -0.71 21.10 -8.25
C GLU A 41 0.16 19.91 -7.75
N TYR A 42 0.42 19.81 -6.45
CA TYR A 42 1.07 18.61 -5.89
C TYR A 42 0.05 17.48 -5.68
N LEU A 43 0.52 16.27 -5.93
CA LEU A 43 -0.30 15.04 -5.82
C LEU A 43 -0.07 14.32 -4.48
N PHE A 44 0.34 15.02 -3.48
CA PHE A 44 0.45 14.55 -2.10
C PHE A 44 0.08 15.69 -1.15
N ARG A 45 -0.30 15.33 0.07
CA ARG A 45 -0.47 16.28 1.16
C ARG A 45 0.11 15.73 2.46
N VAL A 46 0.50 16.63 3.33
CA VAL A 46 0.99 16.32 4.67
C VAL A 46 0.06 16.97 5.68
N THR A 47 -0.43 16.17 6.61
CA THR A 47 -1.23 16.66 7.73
C THR A 47 -0.62 16.18 9.05
N TYR A 48 -1.03 16.77 10.16
CA TYR A 48 -0.58 16.37 11.48
C TYR A 48 -1.72 16.33 12.49
N TYR A 49 -1.58 15.43 13.45
CA TYR A 49 -2.45 15.40 14.63
C TYR A 49 -1.61 15.01 15.84
N GLN A 50 -1.53 15.91 16.83
CA GLN A 50 -0.69 15.74 18.02
C GLN A 50 0.79 15.42 17.65
N LYS A 51 1.24 14.17 17.91
CA LYS A 51 2.59 13.68 17.60
C LYS A 51 2.64 12.84 16.31
N ARG A 52 1.57 12.79 15.55
CA ARG A 52 1.47 12.01 14.31
C ARG A 52 1.63 12.90 13.09
N ILE A 53 2.47 12.50 12.18
CA ILE A 53 2.60 13.06 10.83
C ILE A 53 1.89 12.10 9.88
N ASN A 54 0.94 12.60 9.11
CA ASN A 54 0.24 11.85 8.08
C ASN A 54 0.73 12.29 6.71
N LEU A 55 1.00 11.34 5.84
CA LEU A 55 1.30 11.55 4.44
C LEU A 55 0.24 10.84 3.60
N GLU A 56 -0.42 11.57 2.74
CA GLU A 56 -1.32 11.04 1.73
C GLU A 56 -0.74 11.33 0.35
N VAL A 57 -0.66 10.30 -0.48
CA VAL A 57 -0.05 10.38 -1.80
C VAL A 57 -0.99 9.78 -2.83
N PHE A 58 -1.19 10.48 -3.94
CA PHE A 58 -1.88 9.91 -5.08
C PHE A 58 -1.01 8.79 -5.70
N HIS A 59 -1.56 7.59 -5.79
CA HIS A 59 -0.81 6.37 -6.11
C HIS A 59 -0.15 6.37 -7.51
N VAL A 60 -0.47 7.34 -8.35
CA VAL A 60 0.24 7.55 -9.64
C VAL A 60 1.71 7.94 -9.44
N LEU A 61 2.05 8.60 -8.32
CA LEU A 61 3.42 9.03 -8.04
C LEU A 61 4.32 7.88 -7.61
N THR A 62 3.81 7.04 -6.73
CA THR A 62 4.63 6.04 -6.03
C THR A 62 3.76 4.96 -5.39
N ASP A 63 4.38 3.83 -5.09
CA ASP A 63 3.79 2.78 -4.26
C ASP A 63 4.04 3.02 -2.75
N GLY A 64 3.51 2.11 -1.92
CA GLY A 64 3.66 2.22 -0.47
C GLY A 64 5.11 2.26 0.00
N ASN A 65 6.04 1.56 -0.68
CA ASN A 65 7.45 1.60 -0.31
C ASN A 65 8.10 2.95 -0.63
N GLY A 66 7.85 3.50 -1.82
CA GLY A 66 8.37 4.82 -2.17
C GLY A 66 7.76 5.94 -1.32
N ALA A 67 6.47 5.87 -1.00
CA ALA A 67 5.82 6.80 -0.06
C ALA A 67 6.43 6.72 1.34
N LEU A 68 6.77 5.50 1.82
CA LEU A 68 7.43 5.32 3.11
C LEU A 68 8.85 5.89 3.13
N ILE A 69 9.60 5.77 2.04
CA ILE A 69 10.93 6.40 1.88
C ILE A 69 10.78 7.91 2.01
N PHE A 70 9.83 8.51 1.31
CA PHE A 70 9.57 9.95 1.40
C PHE A 70 9.14 10.38 2.81
N LEU A 71 8.26 9.63 3.47
CA LEU A 71 7.82 9.93 4.84
C LEU A 71 8.98 9.86 5.84
N LYS A 72 9.87 8.88 5.70
CA LYS A 72 11.07 8.76 6.54
C LYS A 72 12.00 9.95 6.36
N GLU A 73 12.24 10.37 5.13
CA GLU A 73 13.07 11.54 4.83
C GLU A 73 12.43 12.82 5.38
N LEU A 74 11.14 13.03 5.14
CA LEU A 74 10.40 14.17 5.69
C LEU A 74 10.50 14.23 7.22
N THR A 75 10.32 13.09 7.89
CA THR A 75 10.41 13.00 9.35
C THR A 75 11.84 13.26 9.82
N TYR A 76 12.83 12.74 9.11
CA TYR A 76 14.24 12.98 9.41
C TYR A 76 14.60 14.47 9.33
N GLN A 77 14.20 15.15 8.26
CA GLN A 77 14.47 16.58 8.10
C GLN A 77 13.72 17.42 9.15
N TYR A 78 12.48 17.04 9.49
CA TYR A 78 11.75 17.69 10.58
C TYR A 78 12.48 17.55 11.93
N LEU A 79 12.99 16.35 12.24
CA LEU A 79 13.72 16.10 13.49
C LEU A 79 15.06 16.86 13.53
N ARG A 80 15.78 16.92 12.42
CA ARG A 80 17.01 17.73 12.31
C ARG A 80 16.76 19.21 12.56
N TYR A 81 15.68 19.72 12.00
CA TYR A 81 15.29 21.12 12.20
C TYR A 81 14.89 21.39 13.66
N LYS A 82 14.15 20.48 14.26
CA LYS A 82 13.66 20.63 15.63
C LYS A 82 14.73 20.36 16.69
N TYR A 83 15.69 19.50 16.41
CA TYR A 83 16.74 19.04 17.31
C TYR A 83 18.10 19.10 16.61
N PRO A 84 18.67 20.32 16.45
CA PRO A 84 19.93 20.48 15.71
C PRO A 84 21.09 19.65 16.26
N GLU A 85 21.12 19.41 17.56
CA GLU A 85 22.11 18.58 18.24
C GLU A 85 22.13 17.12 17.80
N LEU A 86 21.05 16.63 17.18
CA LEU A 86 20.98 15.29 16.60
C LEU A 86 21.48 15.24 15.16
N ALA A 87 21.59 16.37 14.50
CA ALA A 87 21.96 16.45 13.09
C ALA A 87 23.41 15.96 12.84
N GLU A 88 24.32 16.18 13.80
CA GLU A 88 25.72 15.74 13.71
C GLU A 88 25.89 14.22 13.82
N LYS A 89 24.93 13.53 14.44
CA LYS A 89 24.94 12.06 14.62
C LYS A 89 24.23 11.31 13.52
N ALA A 90 23.60 12.01 12.61
CA ALA A 90 22.78 11.40 11.59
C ALA A 90 23.62 11.02 10.35
N GLY A 91 23.48 9.79 9.90
CA GLY A 91 24.11 9.31 8.68
C GLY A 91 23.61 10.02 7.41
N ASN A 92 24.10 9.59 6.27
CA ASN A 92 23.77 10.18 4.98
C ASN A 92 22.27 10.16 4.71
N THR A 93 21.74 11.32 4.32
CA THR A 93 20.39 11.46 3.81
C THR A 93 20.26 10.84 2.42
N LEU A 94 19.04 10.52 2.04
CA LEU A 94 18.75 10.18 0.64
C LEU A 94 19.21 11.32 -0.26
N ASN A 95 19.98 11.00 -1.28
CA ASN A 95 20.33 11.99 -2.29
C ASN A 95 19.12 12.23 -3.18
N ALA A 96 18.43 13.35 -2.96
CA ALA A 96 17.22 13.72 -3.69
C ALA A 96 17.42 13.85 -5.21
N ASP A 97 18.66 13.98 -5.66
CA ASP A 97 19.04 14.13 -7.07
C ASP A 97 19.54 12.81 -7.70
N SER A 98 19.42 11.69 -6.98
CA SER A 98 19.83 10.40 -7.50
C SER A 98 18.94 9.98 -8.68
N SER A 99 19.55 9.80 -9.85
CA SER A 99 18.86 9.29 -11.04
C SER A 99 18.32 7.86 -10.84
N LEU A 100 18.86 7.12 -9.88
CA LEU A 100 18.43 5.76 -9.52
C LEU A 100 17.04 5.76 -8.87
N ASP A 101 16.69 6.83 -8.15
CA ASP A 101 15.43 6.93 -7.44
C ASP A 101 14.24 7.20 -8.39
N ILE A 102 14.51 7.76 -9.58
CA ILE A 102 13.51 8.07 -10.61
C ILE A 102 13.50 7.09 -11.79
N GLU A 103 14.28 6.02 -11.70
CA GLU A 103 14.36 4.99 -12.74
C GLU A 103 12.99 4.35 -13.00
N ASP A 104 12.67 4.11 -14.27
CA ASP A 104 11.53 3.27 -14.66
C ASP A 104 11.97 1.79 -14.63
N SER A 105 11.89 1.18 -13.47
CA SER A 105 12.33 -0.19 -13.26
C SER A 105 11.44 -1.23 -13.93
N TYR A 106 10.18 -0.93 -14.24
CA TYR A 106 9.36 -1.80 -15.09
C TYR A 106 9.91 -1.85 -16.50
N LYS A 107 10.19 -0.69 -17.09
CA LYS A 107 10.73 -0.62 -18.46
C LYS A 107 12.12 -1.27 -18.56
N LYS A 108 12.98 -1.01 -17.59
CA LYS A 108 14.34 -1.55 -17.51
C LYS A 108 14.36 -3.08 -17.46
N ASN A 109 13.42 -3.66 -16.68
CA ASN A 109 13.38 -5.10 -16.45
C ASN A 109 12.29 -5.81 -17.27
N TYR A 110 11.73 -5.13 -18.28
CA TYR A 110 10.68 -5.71 -19.10
C TYR A 110 11.20 -6.87 -19.94
N ILE A 111 10.59 -8.03 -19.75
CA ILE A 111 10.79 -9.21 -20.61
C ILE A 111 9.45 -9.48 -21.28
N ARG A 112 9.46 -9.63 -22.61
CA ARG A 112 8.25 -9.95 -23.35
C ARG A 112 7.63 -11.25 -22.82
N PRO A 113 6.43 -11.24 -22.25
CA PRO A 113 5.85 -12.44 -21.70
C PRO A 113 5.50 -13.44 -22.79
N ALA A 114 5.66 -14.74 -22.50
CA ALA A 114 5.03 -15.77 -23.30
C ALA A 114 3.51 -15.54 -23.26
N LYS A 115 2.83 -15.75 -24.41
CA LYS A 115 1.37 -15.66 -24.49
C LYS A 115 0.75 -16.67 -23.50
N ARG A 116 0.30 -16.19 -22.34
CA ARG A 116 -0.48 -16.97 -21.39
C ARG A 116 -1.85 -16.34 -21.25
N SER A 117 -2.89 -17.10 -21.51
CA SER A 117 -4.26 -16.72 -21.16
C SER A 117 -4.44 -16.95 -19.66
N TYR A 118 -4.63 -15.89 -18.91
CA TYR A 118 -4.94 -15.98 -17.48
C TYR A 118 -6.44 -15.72 -17.29
N LYS A 119 -7.16 -16.72 -16.85
CA LYS A 119 -8.62 -16.64 -16.62
C LYS A 119 -8.85 -16.56 -15.11
N THR A 120 -9.30 -15.42 -14.62
CA THR A 120 -9.68 -15.24 -13.22
C THR A 120 -11.15 -15.59 -12.99
N GLU A 121 -11.45 -16.29 -11.91
CA GLU A 121 -12.83 -16.46 -11.45
C GLU A 121 -13.33 -15.17 -10.80
N LYS A 122 -14.66 -14.92 -10.94
CA LYS A 122 -15.30 -13.80 -10.23
C LYS A 122 -15.36 -14.12 -8.74
N ALA A 123 -14.77 -13.28 -7.93
CA ALA A 123 -14.74 -13.44 -6.47
C ALA A 123 -16.09 -13.08 -5.81
N VAL A 124 -16.21 -13.47 -4.55
CA VAL A 124 -17.26 -12.98 -3.65
C VAL A 124 -17.13 -11.47 -3.50
N ILE A 125 -18.24 -10.77 -3.63
CA ILE A 125 -18.31 -9.32 -3.42
C ILE A 125 -18.99 -9.09 -2.08
N LEU A 126 -18.23 -8.51 -1.13
CA LEU A 126 -18.77 -8.13 0.16
C LEU A 126 -19.77 -6.99 -0.02
N LYS A 127 -20.97 -7.17 0.54
CA LYS A 127 -22.03 -6.15 0.57
C LYS A 127 -22.21 -5.68 2.00
N GLY A 128 -22.51 -4.42 2.19
CA GLY A 128 -22.76 -3.82 3.49
C GLY A 128 -23.32 -2.41 3.32
N GLU A 129 -23.57 -1.75 4.44
CA GLU A 129 -23.89 -0.34 4.45
C GLU A 129 -22.73 0.46 3.89
N LYS A 130 -23.07 1.44 3.05
CA LYS A 130 -22.06 2.34 2.46
C LYS A 130 -22.05 3.64 3.24
N LEU A 131 -20.87 4.15 3.49
CA LEU A 131 -20.69 5.52 3.94
C LEU A 131 -21.19 6.49 2.85
N PRO A 132 -21.54 7.74 3.21
CA PRO A 132 -21.87 8.77 2.23
C PRO A 132 -20.78 8.90 1.16
N PHE A 133 -21.13 9.42 0.00
CA PHE A 133 -20.21 9.57 -1.12
C PHE A 133 -18.94 10.31 -0.72
N ASN A 134 -17.78 9.80 -1.11
CA ASN A 134 -16.44 10.28 -0.75
C ASN A 134 -16.07 10.23 0.74
N HIS A 135 -16.82 9.52 1.57
CA HIS A 135 -16.45 9.29 2.96
C HIS A 135 -15.70 7.97 3.11
N PHE A 136 -14.69 7.96 3.97
CA PHE A 136 -13.90 6.79 4.32
C PHE A 136 -13.83 6.66 5.84
N ALA A 137 -13.74 5.44 6.32
CA ALA A 137 -13.45 5.15 7.71
C ALA A 137 -12.23 4.24 7.79
N ILE A 138 -11.41 4.43 8.81
CA ILE A 138 -10.23 3.61 9.08
C ILE A 138 -10.37 3.01 10.47
N LEU A 139 -10.17 1.70 10.54
CA LEU A 139 -10.03 0.98 11.80
C LEU A 139 -8.54 0.70 12.02
N HIS A 140 -8.03 1.10 13.17
CA HIS A 140 -6.66 0.83 13.59
C HIS A 140 -6.65 -0.34 14.58
N GLY A 141 -5.88 -1.38 14.28
CA GLY A 141 -5.59 -2.47 15.19
C GLY A 141 -4.09 -2.50 15.49
N TYR A 142 -3.72 -2.65 16.76
CA TYR A 142 -2.33 -2.74 17.20
C TYR A 142 -2.11 -4.11 17.82
N ILE A 143 -1.19 -4.86 17.25
CA ILE A 143 -0.81 -6.19 17.73
C ILE A 143 0.71 -6.19 17.94
N PRO A 144 1.23 -6.61 19.10
CA PRO A 144 2.66 -6.77 19.30
C PRO A 144 3.25 -7.74 18.26
N VAL A 145 4.34 -7.32 17.61
CA VAL A 145 4.98 -8.14 16.55
C VAL A 145 5.42 -9.51 17.08
N SER A 146 5.87 -9.58 18.34
CA SER A 146 6.23 -10.84 18.99
C SER A 146 5.07 -11.82 19.08
N GLU A 147 3.87 -11.35 19.42
CA GLU A 147 2.68 -12.19 19.59
C GLU A 147 2.19 -12.73 18.26
N ILE A 148 2.09 -11.87 17.23
CA ILE A 148 1.65 -12.33 15.91
C ILE A 148 2.66 -13.25 15.24
N LYS A 149 3.98 -13.01 15.46
CA LYS A 149 5.03 -13.89 14.99
C LYS A 149 4.94 -15.27 15.64
N GLN A 150 4.68 -15.31 16.95
CA GLN A 150 4.49 -16.56 17.68
C GLN A 150 3.22 -17.30 17.21
N ALA A 151 2.13 -16.58 16.98
CA ALA A 151 0.90 -17.17 16.47
C ALA A 151 1.09 -17.77 15.08
N ALA A 152 1.74 -17.07 14.15
CA ALA A 152 2.04 -17.58 12.81
C ALA A 152 2.98 -18.79 12.84
N ALA A 153 3.99 -18.78 13.72
CA ALA A 153 4.94 -19.88 13.86
C ALA A 153 4.29 -21.19 14.32
N LYS A 154 3.22 -21.15 15.10
CA LYS A 154 2.45 -22.35 15.50
C LYS A 154 1.89 -23.12 14.31
N TYR A 155 1.63 -22.45 13.21
CA TYR A 155 1.09 -23.02 11.97
C TYR A 155 2.14 -23.17 10.87
N GLY A 156 3.41 -22.85 11.16
CA GLY A 156 4.50 -22.95 10.19
C GLY A 156 4.41 -21.93 9.03
N VAL A 157 3.69 -20.82 9.21
CA VAL A 157 3.45 -19.80 8.18
C VAL A 157 4.11 -18.46 8.52
N THR A 158 4.25 -17.59 7.53
CA THR A 158 4.71 -16.23 7.73
C THR A 158 3.62 -15.35 8.35
N ILE A 159 3.99 -14.22 8.96
CA ILE A 159 3.02 -13.25 9.49
C ILE A 159 2.02 -12.82 8.40
N ASN A 160 2.51 -12.58 7.17
CA ASN A 160 1.66 -12.17 6.06
C ASN A 160 0.62 -13.24 5.69
N GLN A 161 1.05 -14.50 5.55
CA GLN A 161 0.15 -15.64 5.31
C GLN A 161 -0.86 -15.81 6.44
N TYR A 162 -0.42 -15.69 7.69
CA TYR A 162 -1.29 -15.77 8.87
C TYR A 162 -2.38 -14.69 8.85
N LEU A 163 -2.02 -13.44 8.56
CA LEU A 163 -2.98 -12.34 8.46
C LEU A 163 -3.97 -12.55 7.30
N LEU A 164 -3.48 -12.97 6.13
CA LEU A 164 -4.35 -13.26 4.98
C LEU A 164 -5.31 -14.42 5.27
N GLY A 165 -4.81 -15.49 5.87
CA GLY A 165 -5.63 -16.62 6.28
C GLY A 165 -6.70 -16.21 7.30
N THR A 166 -6.32 -15.40 8.29
CA THR A 166 -7.25 -14.85 9.29
C THR A 166 -8.34 -13.99 8.65
N PHE A 167 -7.98 -13.11 7.73
CA PHE A 167 -8.95 -12.28 6.98
C PHE A 167 -9.90 -13.15 6.14
N THR A 168 -9.35 -14.12 5.42
CA THR A 168 -10.14 -15.06 4.60
C THR A 168 -11.08 -15.88 5.47
N TRP A 169 -10.60 -16.37 6.62
CA TRP A 169 -11.40 -17.08 7.60
C TRP A 169 -12.54 -16.23 8.15
N ALA A 170 -12.26 -14.98 8.50
CA ALA A 170 -13.28 -14.06 9.00
C ALA A 170 -14.39 -13.84 7.95
N ILE A 171 -14.03 -13.64 6.68
CA ILE A 171 -15.01 -13.52 5.59
C ILE A 171 -15.82 -14.81 5.44
N TYR A 172 -15.17 -15.98 5.47
CA TYR A 172 -15.85 -17.26 5.39
C TYR A 172 -16.84 -17.47 6.53
N LYS A 173 -16.42 -17.21 7.78
CA LYS A 173 -17.27 -17.40 8.96
C LYS A 173 -18.37 -16.36 9.09
N GLU A 174 -18.01 -15.08 8.96
CA GLU A 174 -18.93 -13.99 9.28
C GLU A 174 -19.81 -13.59 8.11
N TYR A 175 -19.27 -13.58 6.90
CA TYR A 175 -20.02 -13.15 5.72
C TYR A 175 -20.72 -14.32 5.01
N LEU A 176 -20.00 -15.42 4.76
CA LEU A 176 -20.58 -16.62 4.15
C LEU A 176 -21.24 -17.56 5.17
N LYS A 177 -21.17 -17.25 6.47
CA LYS A 177 -21.77 -18.06 7.55
C LYS A 177 -21.27 -19.51 7.56
N GLY A 178 -20.03 -19.73 7.10
CA GLY A 178 -19.45 -21.07 6.98
C GLY A 178 -20.05 -21.92 5.86
N GLN A 179 -20.82 -21.33 4.95
CA GLN A 179 -21.50 -22.07 3.89
C GLN A 179 -20.64 -22.15 2.60
N PRO A 180 -20.84 -23.19 1.78
CA PRO A 180 -20.24 -23.30 0.47
C PRO A 180 -20.57 -22.13 -0.44
N SER A 181 -19.67 -21.77 -1.34
CA SER A 181 -19.85 -20.68 -2.29
C SER A 181 -19.38 -21.07 -3.69
N LYS A 182 -20.17 -20.71 -4.70
CA LYS A 182 -19.78 -20.87 -6.11
C LYS A 182 -18.63 -19.93 -6.51
N ARG A 183 -18.37 -18.89 -5.73
CA ARG A 183 -17.32 -17.91 -5.98
C ARG A 183 -16.24 -18.01 -4.89
N PRO A 184 -14.96 -17.90 -5.25
CA PRO A 184 -13.89 -17.86 -4.27
C PRO A 184 -13.89 -16.54 -3.48
N ILE A 185 -13.40 -16.58 -2.26
CA ILE A 185 -12.84 -15.44 -1.56
C ILE A 185 -11.46 -15.20 -2.18
N SER A 186 -11.22 -14.03 -2.72
CA SER A 186 -9.95 -13.65 -3.32
C SER A 186 -9.30 -12.56 -2.49
N THR A 187 -8.07 -12.80 -2.10
CA THR A 187 -7.20 -11.83 -1.45
C THR A 187 -6.07 -11.45 -2.38
N VAL A 188 -5.69 -10.18 -2.37
CA VAL A 188 -4.69 -9.61 -3.28
C VAL A 188 -3.57 -8.97 -2.46
N VAL A 189 -2.33 -9.35 -2.77
CA VAL A 189 -1.14 -8.88 -2.06
C VAL A 189 -0.20 -8.19 -3.04
N PRO A 190 0.07 -6.89 -2.86
CA PRO A 190 1.13 -6.23 -3.59
C PRO A 190 2.50 -6.66 -3.03
N VAL A 191 3.39 -7.09 -3.92
CA VAL A 191 4.73 -7.55 -3.59
C VAL A 191 5.74 -6.54 -4.11
N ASN A 192 6.58 -6.01 -3.22
CA ASN A 192 7.68 -5.13 -3.60
C ASN A 192 8.71 -5.88 -4.45
N LEU A 193 8.93 -5.44 -5.67
CA LEU A 193 9.85 -6.07 -6.62
C LEU A 193 11.31 -5.62 -6.46
N ARG A 194 11.58 -4.54 -5.75
CA ARG A 194 12.92 -3.96 -5.64
C ARG A 194 14.01 -4.94 -5.19
N PRO A 195 13.76 -5.78 -4.17
CA PRO A 195 14.78 -6.77 -3.76
C PRO A 195 15.11 -7.81 -4.81
N TYR A 196 14.15 -8.13 -5.69
CA TYR A 196 14.32 -9.18 -6.72
C TYR A 196 15.04 -8.64 -7.97
N PHE A 197 15.02 -7.34 -8.20
CA PHE A 197 15.58 -6.70 -9.39
C PHE A 197 16.68 -5.69 -9.08
N ASN A 198 17.15 -5.66 -7.83
CA ASN A 198 18.17 -4.72 -7.36
C ASN A 198 17.87 -3.26 -7.78
N SER A 199 16.65 -2.83 -7.52
CA SER A 199 16.17 -1.49 -7.86
C SER A 199 16.04 -0.62 -6.62
N ASN A 200 16.40 0.67 -6.74
CA ASN A 200 16.21 1.69 -5.71
C ASN A 200 15.12 2.70 -6.08
N THR A 201 14.35 2.43 -7.14
CA THR A 201 13.33 3.39 -7.62
C THR A 201 12.33 3.75 -6.53
N THR A 202 11.95 5.01 -6.47
CA THR A 202 10.84 5.48 -5.64
C THR A 202 9.51 5.47 -6.38
N LYS A 203 9.50 5.21 -7.69
CA LYS A 203 8.28 5.02 -8.50
C LYS A 203 7.59 3.70 -8.16
N ASN A 204 6.39 3.51 -8.66
CA ASN A 204 5.68 2.23 -8.59
C ASN A 204 6.54 1.09 -9.14
N PHE A 205 6.85 0.10 -8.30
CA PHE A 205 7.55 -1.11 -8.72
C PHE A 205 7.15 -2.31 -7.86
N PHE A 206 5.98 -2.85 -8.14
CA PHE A 206 5.40 -3.98 -7.43
C PHE A 206 4.71 -4.94 -8.38
N ALA A 207 4.56 -6.18 -7.98
CA ALA A 207 3.66 -7.14 -8.60
C ALA A 207 2.46 -7.40 -7.68
N VAL A 208 1.43 -8.00 -8.24
CA VAL A 208 0.24 -8.39 -7.50
C VAL A 208 0.14 -9.91 -7.51
N VAL A 209 0.07 -10.51 -6.34
CA VAL A 209 -0.19 -11.94 -6.15
C VAL A 209 -1.59 -12.10 -5.57
N SER A 210 -2.34 -13.04 -6.10
CA SER A 210 -3.70 -13.33 -5.62
C SER A 210 -3.73 -14.73 -5.01
N ALA A 211 -4.29 -14.83 -3.81
CA ALA A 211 -4.63 -16.10 -3.17
C ALA A 211 -6.15 -16.29 -3.22
N TYR A 212 -6.58 -17.52 -3.41
CA TYR A 212 -7.98 -17.87 -3.59
C TYR A 212 -8.38 -18.96 -2.61
N PHE A 213 -9.48 -18.75 -1.91
CA PHE A 213 -10.14 -19.76 -1.11
C PHE A 213 -11.56 -19.97 -1.63
N LYS A 214 -11.86 -21.13 -2.17
CA LYS A 214 -13.20 -21.51 -2.65
C LYS A 214 -13.80 -22.54 -1.69
N PRO A 215 -14.78 -22.12 -0.86
CA PRO A 215 -15.43 -23.06 0.06
C PRO A 215 -16.39 -23.97 -0.70
N GLU A 216 -15.94 -25.19 -0.99
CA GLU A 216 -16.72 -26.22 -1.73
C GLU A 216 -17.30 -27.28 -0.80
N LYS A 217 -16.74 -27.42 0.42
CA LYS A 217 -17.21 -28.34 1.46
C LYS A 217 -18.09 -27.63 2.47
N ASP A 218 -18.90 -28.42 3.20
CA ASP A 218 -19.80 -27.89 4.23
C ASP A 218 -19.08 -27.32 5.44
N THR A 219 -17.86 -27.77 5.72
CA THR A 219 -17.08 -27.27 6.85
C THR A 219 -15.59 -27.20 6.52
N TYR A 220 -14.96 -26.14 7.01
CA TYR A 220 -13.50 -25.93 7.03
C TYR A 220 -13.10 -25.50 8.43
N THR A 221 -11.91 -25.91 8.85
CA THR A 221 -11.26 -25.36 10.04
C THR A 221 -10.46 -24.10 9.68
N PHE A 222 -10.03 -23.35 10.70
CA PHE A 222 -9.12 -22.22 10.48
C PHE A 222 -7.82 -22.68 9.80
N GLU A 223 -7.30 -23.82 10.23
CA GLU A 223 -6.07 -24.41 9.69
C GLU A 223 -6.21 -24.77 8.21
N ASP A 224 -7.36 -25.38 7.81
CA ASP A 224 -7.62 -25.69 6.41
C ASP A 224 -7.55 -24.42 5.53
N VAL A 225 -8.22 -23.35 5.95
CA VAL A 225 -8.23 -22.08 5.20
C VAL A 225 -6.85 -21.45 5.17
N LEU A 226 -6.14 -21.48 6.31
CA LEU A 226 -4.80 -20.92 6.41
C LEU A 226 -3.82 -21.60 5.46
N HIS A 227 -3.83 -22.94 5.41
CA HIS A 227 -2.96 -23.70 4.51
C HIS A 227 -3.30 -23.45 3.04
N ILE A 228 -4.60 -23.44 2.67
CA ILE A 228 -5.01 -23.13 1.29
C ILE A 228 -4.54 -21.74 0.84
N ILE A 229 -4.49 -20.78 1.75
CA ILE A 229 -4.03 -19.40 1.44
C ILE A 229 -2.51 -19.30 1.45
N ALA A 230 -1.82 -20.15 2.19
CA ALA A 230 -0.36 -20.14 2.31
C ALA A 230 0.37 -20.85 1.14
N ASP A 231 -0.30 -21.81 0.49
CA ASP A 231 0.19 -22.52 -0.71
C ASP A 231 0.10 -21.65 -1.98
#